data_4837789ebafd70cf0fba7444e974b78d
#
_entry.id   4837789ebafd70cf0fba7444e974b78d
#
_cell.length_a   1.000
_cell.length_b   1.000
_cell.length_c   1.000
_cell.angle_alpha   90.00
_cell.angle_beta   90.00
_cell.angle_gamma   90.00
#
_symmetry.space_group_name_H-M   'P 1'
#
loop_
_entity.id
_entity.type
_entity.pdbx_description
1 polymer ?
#
loop_
_entity_poly.entity_id
_entity_poly.type
_entity_poly.pdbx_seq_one_letter_code
_entity_poly.pdbx_strand_id
1 'polypeptide(L)'
;MCRIHQDCCCDFHHDPSCFSEIMMSFRQNQMANRPTIHDVARVAGVSTATVDRVLNGREKVREETARKVYEAARLIGYHAAPLIGQRMQADLPRLRLGLVLHKERQAFYQAFKAEAERAVMQATGVRASLQVVFASSQSPRDFTELMEGMAGRVDAIAATAVTHPDVTEAVVRLNAKGIPCFALLNDFAQGVRQNYIGLNNLKVGRIAAHMIATAAHHAGKIAVFVGGYRWHGHELRETGVRSYFREHAPQFQVLDTLINLETRQLTYEATLDLLGRHPDLRGIYCAGGGMEGAIAALREARQPGEVALVVNELTPESRSALIDRHVTMVIATPLPRLCTDLLTLAAEAVTGGIAGVQRQHFLQPDLYLPESV
;
A
#
# COMPACT_ATOMS: atom_id res chain seq x y z
N MET A 1 20.92 47.25 -37.28
CA MET A 1 22.28 47.45 -36.74
C MET A 1 22.13 48.17 -35.40
N CYS A 2 22.27 47.45 -34.31
CA CYS A 2 22.83 47.93 -33.08
C CYS A 2 23.10 46.77 -32.13
N ARG A 3 24.27 46.80 -31.54
CA ARG A 3 25.02 45.71 -30.93
C ARG A 3 24.53 45.34 -29.54
N ILE A 4 24.68 44.06 -29.24
CA ILE A 4 24.78 43.38 -27.96
C ILE A 4 25.83 44.06 -27.07
N HIS A 5 25.53 44.34 -25.81
CA HIS A 5 26.55 44.43 -24.76
C HIS A 5 26.12 43.54 -23.56
N GLN A 6 27.02 42.61 -23.26
CA GLN A 6 27.13 41.81 -22.07
C GLN A 6 27.49 42.70 -20.86
N ASP A 7 27.26 42.13 -19.70
CA ASP A 7 27.70 42.49 -18.35
C ASP A 7 26.74 43.36 -17.50
N CYS A 8 26.07 42.62 -16.61
CA CYS A 8 25.86 43.13 -15.25
C CYS A 8 25.63 41.97 -14.29
N CYS A 9 26.67 41.56 -13.59
CA CYS A 9 26.58 40.93 -12.29
C CYS A 9 25.92 41.95 -11.34
N CYS A 10 24.81 41.61 -10.73
CA CYS A 10 24.26 42.36 -9.59
C CYS A 10 24.07 41.42 -8.42
N ASP A 11 24.78 41.80 -7.37
CA ASP A 11 24.73 41.25 -6.02
C ASP A 11 23.31 41.20 -5.45
N PHE A 12 23.01 40.12 -4.77
CA PHE A 12 21.80 39.93 -3.98
C PHE A 12 21.85 40.86 -2.75
N HIS A 13 21.18 42.02 -2.83
CA HIS A 13 20.71 42.72 -1.66
C HIS A 13 19.19 42.72 -1.62
N HIS A 14 18.65 42.16 -0.52
CA HIS A 14 17.23 42.11 -0.20
C HIS A 14 16.66 43.54 -0.07
N ASP A 15 15.87 43.97 -1.06
CA ASP A 15 14.98 45.12 -0.93
C ASP A 15 13.52 44.62 -1.04
N PRO A 16 12.74 44.69 0.07
CA PRO A 16 11.34 44.25 0.09
C PRO A 16 10.39 45.07 -0.81
N SER A 17 10.81 46.25 -1.25
CA SER A 17 10.00 47.16 -2.06
C SER A 17 9.87 46.67 -3.51
N CYS A 18 10.91 46.04 -4.05
CA CYS A 18 10.90 45.54 -5.44
C CYS A 18 9.94 44.36 -5.64
N PHE A 19 9.75 43.53 -4.60
CA PHE A 19 8.79 42.39 -4.66
C PHE A 19 7.34 42.85 -4.61
N SER A 20 7.04 43.97 -3.92
CA SER A 20 5.69 44.52 -3.83
C SER A 20 5.22 45.15 -5.16
N GLU A 21 6.12 45.82 -5.89
CA GLU A 21 5.80 46.43 -7.17
C GLU A 21 5.59 45.38 -8.29
N ILE A 22 6.40 44.31 -8.31
CA ILE A 22 6.23 43.21 -9.25
C ILE A 22 4.90 42.48 -8.96
N MET A 23 4.55 42.24 -7.71
CA MET A 23 3.27 41.62 -7.31
C MET A 23 2.06 42.53 -7.53
N MET A 24 2.21 43.87 -7.40
CA MET A 24 1.12 44.80 -7.75
C MET A 24 0.93 44.90 -9.26
N SER A 25 2.00 44.93 -10.05
CA SER A 25 1.92 44.89 -11.51
C SER A 25 1.27 43.61 -12.05
N PHE A 26 1.57 42.44 -11.42
CA PHE A 26 0.90 41.19 -11.74
C PHE A 26 -0.59 41.18 -11.35
N ARG A 27 -0.98 41.79 -10.22
CA ARG A 27 -2.39 41.90 -9.80
C ARG A 27 -3.19 42.88 -10.64
N GLN A 28 -2.62 44.00 -11.09
CA GLN A 28 -3.31 44.95 -11.96
C GLN A 28 -3.53 44.43 -13.37
N ASN A 29 -2.68 43.55 -13.89
CA ASN A 29 -2.87 42.92 -15.19
C ASN A 29 -3.88 41.75 -15.18
N GLN A 30 -4.22 41.21 -14.00
CA GLN A 30 -5.26 40.16 -13.86
C GLN A 30 -6.69 40.70 -13.77
N MET A 31 -6.92 42.03 -13.59
CA MET A 31 -8.25 42.62 -13.52
C MET A 31 -8.83 42.97 -14.88
N ALA A 32 -8.09 42.86 -15.99
CA ALA A 32 -8.54 43.38 -17.29
C ALA A 32 -9.10 42.34 -18.27
N ASN A 33 -8.84 41.03 -18.13
CA ASN A 33 -9.44 40.07 -19.06
C ASN A 33 -9.67 38.69 -18.39
N ARG A 34 -10.94 38.31 -18.29
CA ARG A 34 -11.30 36.92 -17.93
C ARG A 34 -10.75 35.98 -18.99
N PRO A 35 -10.02 34.89 -18.61
CA PRO A 35 -9.51 33.92 -19.57
C PRO A 35 -10.61 33.42 -20.50
N THR A 36 -10.30 33.38 -21.79
CA THR A 36 -11.22 32.98 -22.85
C THR A 36 -10.96 31.56 -23.32
N ILE A 37 -11.86 30.99 -24.12
CA ILE A 37 -11.67 29.70 -24.79
C ILE A 37 -10.41 29.69 -25.70
N HIS A 38 -10.05 30.84 -26.27
CA HIS A 38 -8.85 31.01 -27.07
C HIS A 38 -7.57 30.88 -26.23
N ASP A 39 -7.58 31.41 -25.01
CA ASP A 39 -6.45 31.31 -24.09
C ASP A 39 -6.25 29.86 -23.61
N VAL A 40 -7.34 29.14 -23.32
CA VAL A 40 -7.30 27.70 -23.00
C VAL A 40 -6.72 26.93 -24.19
N ALA A 41 -7.19 27.19 -25.41
CA ALA A 41 -6.71 26.51 -26.63
C ALA A 41 -5.21 26.74 -26.85
N ARG A 42 -4.75 27.97 -26.68
CA ARG A 42 -3.33 28.34 -26.81
C ARG A 42 -2.44 27.62 -25.77
N VAL A 43 -2.84 27.61 -24.52
CA VAL A 43 -2.08 26.98 -23.43
C VAL A 43 -2.12 25.46 -23.53
N ALA A 44 -3.26 24.87 -23.95
CA ALA A 44 -3.38 23.43 -24.15
C ALA A 44 -2.73 22.93 -25.44
N GLY A 45 -2.31 23.81 -26.34
CA GLY A 45 -1.77 23.44 -27.67
C GLY A 45 -2.78 22.75 -28.59
N VAL A 46 -4.06 23.13 -28.51
CA VAL A 46 -5.16 22.54 -29.31
C VAL A 46 -5.98 23.64 -29.99
N SER A 47 -6.86 23.25 -30.93
CA SER A 47 -7.77 24.20 -31.55
C SER A 47 -8.90 24.63 -30.59
N THR A 48 -9.46 25.84 -30.80
CA THR A 48 -10.63 26.31 -30.06
C THR A 48 -11.84 25.40 -30.24
N ALA A 49 -12.00 24.78 -31.40
CA ALA A 49 -13.01 23.77 -31.66
C ALA A 49 -12.83 22.54 -30.77
N THR A 50 -11.59 22.13 -30.50
CA THR A 50 -11.29 21.02 -29.58
C THR A 50 -11.66 21.39 -28.14
N VAL A 51 -11.34 22.62 -27.71
CA VAL A 51 -11.75 23.10 -26.37
C VAL A 51 -13.29 23.18 -26.26
N ASP A 52 -13.98 23.65 -27.29
CA ASP A 52 -15.45 23.69 -27.33
C ASP A 52 -16.08 22.29 -27.25
N ARG A 53 -15.51 21.30 -27.94
CA ARG A 53 -15.96 19.89 -27.85
C ARG A 53 -15.80 19.33 -26.43
N VAL A 54 -14.66 19.60 -25.78
CA VAL A 54 -14.41 19.19 -24.38
C VAL A 54 -15.41 19.90 -23.44
N LEU A 55 -15.64 21.20 -23.64
CA LEU A 55 -16.59 21.98 -22.85
C LEU A 55 -18.04 21.52 -23.03
N ASN A 56 -18.43 21.20 -24.25
CA ASN A 56 -19.84 20.92 -24.57
C ASN A 56 -20.18 19.42 -24.65
N GLY A 57 -19.16 18.53 -24.65
CA GLY A 57 -19.36 17.08 -24.69
C GLY A 57 -20.07 16.59 -25.96
N ARG A 58 -19.96 17.34 -27.07
CA ARG A 58 -20.71 17.03 -28.31
C ARG A 58 -20.09 15.92 -29.15
N GLU A 59 -18.80 15.63 -28.98
CA GLU A 59 -18.08 14.56 -29.65
C GLU A 59 -17.05 13.96 -28.71
N LYS A 60 -16.75 12.67 -28.88
CA LYS A 60 -15.75 11.95 -28.06
C LYS A 60 -14.35 12.47 -28.35
N VAL A 61 -13.80 13.28 -27.47
CA VAL A 61 -12.39 13.74 -27.50
C VAL A 61 -11.51 12.69 -26.82
N ARG A 62 -10.30 12.48 -27.35
CA ARG A 62 -9.33 11.56 -26.69
C ARG A 62 -9.04 12.04 -25.26
N GLU A 63 -9.02 11.12 -24.31
CA GLU A 63 -8.83 11.41 -22.88
C GLU A 63 -7.59 12.28 -22.59
N GLU A 64 -6.47 11.97 -23.26
CA GLU A 64 -5.23 12.77 -23.15
C GLU A 64 -5.44 14.22 -23.56
N THR A 65 -6.21 14.46 -24.63
CA THR A 65 -6.50 15.80 -25.12
C THR A 65 -7.45 16.54 -24.17
N ALA A 66 -8.47 15.86 -23.64
CA ALA A 66 -9.39 16.42 -22.67
C ALA A 66 -8.65 16.81 -21.38
N ARG A 67 -7.70 16.00 -20.92
CA ARG A 67 -6.84 16.28 -19.78
C ARG A 67 -5.96 17.51 -19.99
N LYS A 68 -5.30 17.64 -21.15
CA LYS A 68 -4.51 18.84 -21.50
C LYS A 68 -5.37 20.11 -21.46
N VAL A 69 -6.60 20.05 -21.98
CA VAL A 69 -7.54 21.17 -21.94
C VAL A 69 -7.94 21.52 -20.51
N TYR A 70 -8.23 20.52 -19.67
CA TYR A 70 -8.56 20.73 -18.26
C TYR A 70 -7.42 21.36 -17.47
N GLU A 71 -6.21 20.84 -17.62
CA GLU A 71 -5.01 21.35 -16.94
C GLU A 71 -4.73 22.80 -17.36
N ALA A 72 -4.81 23.10 -18.65
CA ALA A 72 -4.68 24.46 -19.18
C ALA A 72 -5.74 25.39 -18.61
N ALA A 73 -7.02 24.98 -18.62
CA ALA A 73 -8.13 25.76 -18.08
C ALA A 73 -7.96 26.06 -16.59
N ARG A 74 -7.46 25.08 -15.81
CA ARG A 74 -7.16 25.23 -14.39
C ARG A 74 -5.98 26.17 -14.14
N LEU A 75 -4.91 26.04 -14.93
CA LEU A 75 -3.70 26.85 -14.82
C LEU A 75 -3.97 28.35 -15.00
N ILE A 76 -4.81 28.70 -15.99
CA ILE A 76 -5.13 30.10 -16.28
C ILE A 76 -6.37 30.64 -15.53
N GLY A 77 -6.98 29.83 -14.66
CA GLY A 77 -8.17 30.21 -13.91
C GLY A 77 -9.43 30.38 -14.78
N TYR A 78 -9.57 29.59 -15.85
CA TYR A 78 -10.75 29.64 -16.71
C TYR A 78 -12.02 29.24 -15.95
N HIS A 79 -13.06 30.08 -15.99
CA HIS A 79 -14.26 29.94 -15.17
C HIS A 79 -15.00 28.59 -15.33
N ALA A 80 -14.91 27.95 -16.50
CA ALA A 80 -15.54 26.66 -16.75
C ALA A 80 -14.61 25.45 -16.48
N ALA A 81 -13.40 25.64 -15.92
CA ALA A 81 -12.52 24.53 -15.56
C ALA A 81 -13.20 23.49 -14.63
N PRO A 82 -14.00 23.88 -13.60
CA PRO A 82 -14.72 22.91 -12.79
C PRO A 82 -15.73 22.07 -13.61
N LEU A 83 -16.40 22.66 -14.59
CA LEU A 83 -17.35 21.97 -15.46
C LEU A 83 -16.65 20.91 -16.34
N ILE A 84 -15.48 21.26 -16.90
CA ILE A 84 -14.66 20.30 -17.65
C ILE A 84 -14.27 19.12 -16.75
N GLY A 85 -13.79 19.39 -15.53
CA GLY A 85 -13.42 18.37 -14.55
C GLY A 85 -14.61 17.46 -14.19
N GLN A 86 -15.79 18.03 -13.94
CA GLN A 86 -17.01 17.25 -13.65
C GLN A 86 -17.40 16.34 -14.82
N ARG A 87 -17.30 16.82 -16.06
CA ARG A 87 -17.62 16.02 -17.25
C ARG A 87 -16.61 14.90 -17.47
N MET A 88 -15.33 15.20 -17.36
CA MET A 88 -14.30 14.16 -17.41
C MET A 88 -14.53 13.06 -16.36
N GLN A 89 -14.96 13.44 -15.15
CA GLN A 89 -15.31 12.48 -14.10
C GLN A 89 -16.63 11.74 -14.39
N ALA A 90 -17.60 12.35 -15.07
CA ALA A 90 -18.87 11.71 -15.39
C ALA A 90 -18.72 10.57 -16.41
N ASP A 91 -17.75 10.70 -17.32
CA ASP A 91 -17.45 9.69 -18.36
C ASP A 91 -16.56 8.55 -17.87
N LEU A 92 -15.98 8.67 -16.65
CA LEU A 92 -15.15 7.63 -16.09
C LEU A 92 -15.97 6.41 -15.64
N PRO A 93 -15.47 5.18 -15.85
CA PRO A 93 -16.10 3.99 -15.32
C PRO A 93 -16.26 4.08 -13.80
N ARG A 94 -17.39 3.62 -13.28
CA ARG A 94 -17.66 3.58 -11.84
C ARG A 94 -17.12 2.28 -11.26
N LEU A 95 -16.52 2.37 -10.08
CA LEU A 95 -16.05 1.24 -9.29
C LEU A 95 -16.48 1.41 -7.83
N ARG A 96 -17.36 0.53 -7.35
CA ARG A 96 -17.67 0.40 -5.92
C ARG A 96 -16.85 -0.75 -5.37
N LEU A 97 -15.80 -0.44 -4.61
CA LEU A 97 -14.89 -1.45 -4.04
C LEU A 97 -15.28 -1.74 -2.60
N GLY A 98 -15.50 -3.01 -2.27
CA GLY A 98 -15.58 -3.52 -0.91
C GLY A 98 -14.19 -3.94 -0.43
N LEU A 99 -13.79 -3.50 0.76
CA LEU A 99 -12.53 -3.90 1.39
C LEU A 99 -12.82 -4.54 2.76
N VAL A 100 -12.51 -5.83 2.88
CA VAL A 100 -12.63 -6.58 4.14
C VAL A 100 -11.25 -6.71 4.76
N LEU A 101 -11.06 -6.03 5.87
CA LEU A 101 -9.86 -6.08 6.69
C LEU A 101 -10.12 -6.86 7.98
N HIS A 102 -9.10 -6.99 8.81
CA HIS A 102 -9.25 -7.65 10.10
C HIS A 102 -8.50 -6.85 11.18
N LYS A 103 -8.79 -7.09 12.48
CA LYS A 103 -8.10 -6.40 13.60
C LYS A 103 -8.12 -4.87 13.50
N GLU A 104 -9.30 -4.30 13.47
CA GLU A 104 -9.55 -2.86 13.35
C GLU A 104 -8.64 -1.98 14.22
N ARG A 105 -8.31 -2.42 15.45
CA ARG A 105 -7.52 -1.62 16.39
C ARG A 105 -6.01 -1.67 16.15
N GLN A 106 -5.51 -2.51 15.24
CA GLN A 106 -4.09 -2.58 14.94
C GLN A 106 -3.65 -1.45 14.01
N ALA A 107 -2.52 -0.81 14.36
CA ALA A 107 -1.97 0.34 13.65
C ALA A 107 -1.77 0.07 12.14
N PHE A 108 -1.30 -1.13 11.78
CA PHE A 108 -1.14 -1.53 10.39
C PHE A 108 -2.47 -1.50 9.60
N TYR A 109 -3.55 -2.07 10.13
CA TYR A 109 -4.83 -2.09 9.44
C TYR A 109 -5.52 -0.73 9.39
N GLN A 110 -5.26 0.14 10.37
CA GLN A 110 -5.69 1.54 10.31
C GLN A 110 -4.93 2.32 9.23
N ALA A 111 -3.62 2.12 9.12
CA ALA A 111 -2.82 2.68 8.04
C ALA A 111 -3.27 2.17 6.67
N PHE A 112 -3.59 0.87 6.56
CA PHE A 112 -4.10 0.29 5.32
C PHE A 112 -5.44 0.92 4.90
N LYS A 113 -6.39 1.07 5.83
CA LYS A 113 -7.67 1.76 5.58
C LYS A 113 -7.42 3.18 5.07
N ALA A 114 -6.61 3.96 5.80
CA ALA A 114 -6.31 5.34 5.43
C ALA A 114 -5.67 5.46 4.05
N GLU A 115 -4.78 4.53 3.69
CA GLU A 115 -4.14 4.51 2.39
C GLU A 115 -5.11 4.11 1.26
N ALA A 116 -6.00 3.16 1.52
CA ALA A 116 -7.04 2.78 0.57
C ALA A 116 -8.03 3.94 0.30
N GLU A 117 -8.43 4.68 1.35
CA GLU A 117 -9.24 5.89 1.23
C GLU A 117 -8.51 6.97 0.42
N ARG A 118 -7.21 7.17 0.68
CA ARG A 118 -6.36 8.11 -0.08
C ARG A 118 -6.27 7.72 -1.55
N ALA A 119 -6.00 6.44 -1.85
CA ALA A 119 -5.92 5.94 -3.20
C ALA A 119 -7.22 6.19 -3.98
N VAL A 120 -8.39 5.99 -3.35
CA VAL A 120 -9.70 6.28 -3.95
C VAL A 120 -9.86 7.77 -4.26
N MET A 121 -9.45 8.66 -3.34
CA MET A 121 -9.51 10.11 -3.57
C MET A 121 -8.58 10.58 -4.70
N GLN A 122 -7.45 9.91 -4.87
CA GLN A 122 -6.44 10.25 -5.87
C GLN A 122 -6.60 9.48 -7.19
N ALA A 123 -7.57 8.56 -7.26
CA ALA A 123 -7.78 7.72 -8.43
C ALA A 123 -8.02 8.57 -9.69
N THR A 124 -7.23 8.30 -10.73
CA THR A 124 -7.39 8.85 -12.07
C THR A 124 -7.87 7.75 -13.01
N GLY A 125 -8.73 8.07 -13.97
CA GLY A 125 -9.24 7.07 -14.92
C GLY A 125 -10.39 6.18 -14.41
N VAL A 126 -10.78 6.30 -13.14
CA VAL A 126 -11.93 5.59 -12.56
C VAL A 126 -12.60 6.44 -11.48
N ARG A 127 -13.94 6.42 -11.45
CA ARG A 127 -14.71 7.02 -10.37
C ARG A 127 -14.94 5.99 -9.27
N ALA A 128 -13.98 5.87 -8.37
CA ALA A 128 -13.98 4.87 -7.31
C ALA A 128 -14.76 5.34 -6.08
N SER A 129 -15.39 4.40 -5.39
CA SER A 129 -15.89 4.54 -4.01
C SER A 129 -15.49 3.31 -3.21
N LEU A 130 -15.30 3.47 -1.89
CA LEU A 130 -14.79 2.43 -1.02
C LEU A 130 -15.74 2.18 0.15
N GLN A 131 -16.03 0.93 0.41
CA GLN A 131 -16.68 0.47 1.64
C GLN A 131 -15.72 -0.42 2.40
N VAL A 132 -15.25 0.00 3.58
CA VAL A 132 -14.35 -0.79 4.43
C VAL A 132 -15.16 -1.41 5.56
N VAL A 133 -14.92 -2.69 5.82
CA VAL A 133 -15.43 -3.42 6.98
C VAL A 133 -14.32 -4.24 7.61
N PHE A 134 -14.46 -4.55 8.89
CA PHE A 134 -13.47 -5.30 9.66
C PHE A 134 -14.08 -6.59 10.20
N ALA A 135 -13.40 -7.71 9.96
CA ALA A 135 -13.73 -8.98 10.60
C ALA A 135 -13.41 -8.91 12.09
N SER A 136 -14.35 -9.34 12.92
CA SER A 136 -14.26 -9.32 14.38
C SER A 136 -13.31 -10.38 14.93
N SER A 137 -13.13 -11.47 14.16
CA SER A 137 -12.26 -12.60 14.53
C SER A 137 -11.54 -13.19 13.29
N GLN A 138 -10.71 -14.19 13.51
CA GLN A 138 -10.08 -14.98 12.44
C GLN A 138 -10.96 -16.17 12.01
N SER A 139 -12.24 -16.18 12.35
CA SER A 139 -13.16 -17.22 11.90
C SER A 139 -13.42 -17.09 10.41
N PRO A 140 -13.37 -18.18 9.63
CA PRO A 140 -13.77 -18.18 8.24
C PRO A 140 -15.18 -17.60 8.03
N ARG A 141 -16.08 -17.86 8.96
CA ARG A 141 -17.47 -17.39 8.93
C ARG A 141 -17.56 -15.86 8.94
N ASP A 142 -16.78 -15.18 9.77
CA ASP A 142 -16.78 -13.71 9.84
C ASP A 142 -16.40 -13.10 8.48
N PHE A 143 -15.41 -13.67 7.81
CA PHE A 143 -15.00 -13.21 6.49
C PHE A 143 -16.07 -13.48 5.43
N THR A 144 -16.66 -14.67 5.43
CA THR A 144 -17.69 -15.04 4.44
C THR A 144 -18.94 -14.18 4.58
N GLU A 145 -19.43 -13.97 5.81
CA GLU A 145 -20.61 -13.13 6.09
C GLU A 145 -20.37 -11.68 5.65
N LEU A 146 -19.19 -11.14 5.91
CA LEU A 146 -18.84 -9.77 5.49
C LEU A 146 -18.73 -9.64 3.98
N MET A 147 -18.04 -10.57 3.30
CA MET A 147 -17.87 -10.55 1.86
C MET A 147 -19.22 -10.71 1.15
N GLU A 148 -20.03 -11.70 1.53
CA GLU A 148 -21.35 -11.92 0.95
C GLU A 148 -22.35 -10.82 1.27
N GLY A 149 -22.25 -10.23 2.46
CA GLY A 149 -23.08 -9.11 2.87
C GLY A 149 -22.85 -7.83 2.04
N MET A 150 -21.73 -7.72 1.32
CA MET A 150 -21.48 -6.62 0.38
C MET A 150 -22.09 -6.85 -1.00
N ALA A 151 -22.52 -8.08 -1.32
CA ALA A 151 -23.08 -8.40 -2.63
C ALA A 151 -24.24 -7.47 -3.01
N GLY A 152 -24.24 -6.97 -4.26
CA GLY A 152 -25.20 -6.00 -4.78
C GLY A 152 -24.92 -4.54 -4.40
N ARG A 153 -24.05 -4.27 -3.40
CA ARG A 153 -23.64 -2.92 -3.02
C ARG A 153 -22.30 -2.51 -3.62
N VAL A 154 -21.46 -3.48 -3.97
CA VAL A 154 -20.12 -3.28 -4.54
C VAL A 154 -19.98 -4.01 -5.88
N ASP A 155 -19.02 -3.57 -6.69
CA ASP A 155 -18.72 -4.13 -8.00
C ASP A 155 -17.52 -5.10 -7.94
N ALA A 156 -16.65 -4.97 -6.93
CA ALA A 156 -15.54 -5.85 -6.64
C ALA A 156 -15.29 -5.94 -5.14
N ILE A 157 -14.72 -7.04 -4.65
CA ILE A 157 -14.35 -7.23 -3.25
C ILE A 157 -12.87 -7.55 -3.15
N ALA A 158 -12.17 -6.90 -2.23
CA ALA A 158 -10.82 -7.22 -1.82
C ALA A 158 -10.80 -7.58 -0.34
N ALA A 159 -10.06 -8.61 0.06
CA ALA A 159 -10.07 -9.06 1.44
C ALA A 159 -8.69 -9.52 1.91
N THR A 160 -8.44 -9.34 3.21
CA THR A 160 -7.36 -10.00 3.96
C THR A 160 -7.98 -11.15 4.75
N ALA A 161 -8.27 -12.26 4.10
CA ALA A 161 -8.98 -13.39 4.71
C ALA A 161 -8.08 -14.60 4.96
N VAL A 162 -8.53 -15.48 5.85
CA VAL A 162 -7.86 -16.77 6.09
C VAL A 162 -8.07 -17.75 4.94
N THR A 163 -7.17 -18.70 4.79
CA THR A 163 -7.31 -19.81 3.84
C THR A 163 -8.21 -20.87 4.44
N HIS A 164 -9.41 -21.05 3.86
CA HIS A 164 -10.40 -22.03 4.31
C HIS A 164 -11.36 -22.37 3.16
N PRO A 165 -11.88 -23.63 3.08
CA PRO A 165 -12.87 -24.02 2.06
C PRO A 165 -14.09 -23.10 2.02
N ASP A 166 -14.68 -22.73 3.16
CA ASP A 166 -15.86 -21.86 3.23
C ASP A 166 -15.61 -20.51 2.55
N VAL A 167 -14.41 -19.93 2.76
CA VAL A 167 -14.00 -18.66 2.11
C VAL A 167 -13.86 -18.86 0.60
N THR A 168 -13.32 -19.99 0.19
CA THR A 168 -13.21 -20.34 -1.24
C THR A 168 -14.59 -20.47 -1.89
N GLU A 169 -15.52 -21.15 -1.22
CA GLU A 169 -16.90 -21.28 -1.70
C GLU A 169 -17.64 -19.94 -1.76
N ALA A 170 -17.43 -19.05 -0.78
CA ALA A 170 -17.99 -17.69 -0.80
C ALA A 170 -17.47 -16.92 -2.03
N VAL A 171 -16.17 -17.02 -2.35
CA VAL A 171 -15.60 -16.41 -3.56
C VAL A 171 -16.25 -16.99 -4.83
N VAL A 172 -16.48 -18.31 -4.90
CA VAL A 172 -17.19 -18.93 -6.04
C VAL A 172 -18.60 -18.34 -6.19
N ARG A 173 -19.35 -18.21 -5.08
CA ARG A 173 -20.71 -17.63 -5.12
C ARG A 173 -20.72 -16.16 -5.53
N LEU A 174 -19.71 -15.39 -5.12
CA LEU A 174 -19.57 -13.98 -5.51
C LEU A 174 -19.20 -13.85 -6.99
N ASN A 175 -18.28 -14.66 -7.48
CA ASN A 175 -17.92 -14.70 -8.89
C ASN A 175 -19.14 -15.05 -9.77
N ALA A 176 -19.98 -16.00 -9.34
CA ALA A 176 -21.23 -16.35 -10.03
C ALA A 176 -22.22 -15.17 -10.11
N LYS A 177 -22.11 -14.20 -9.21
CA LYS A 177 -22.88 -12.93 -9.23
C LYS A 177 -22.16 -11.82 -10.01
N GLY A 178 -21.04 -12.12 -10.67
CA GLY A 178 -20.25 -11.13 -11.43
C GLY A 178 -19.40 -10.21 -10.55
N ILE A 179 -19.13 -10.57 -9.29
CA ILE A 179 -18.34 -9.78 -8.34
C ILE A 179 -16.95 -10.42 -8.20
N PRO A 180 -15.91 -9.89 -8.88
CA PRO A 180 -14.54 -10.40 -8.77
C PRO A 180 -13.99 -10.17 -7.36
N CYS A 181 -13.27 -11.18 -6.84
CA CYS A 181 -12.68 -11.16 -5.51
C CYS A 181 -11.15 -11.17 -5.59
N PHE A 182 -10.52 -10.29 -4.81
CA PHE A 182 -9.07 -10.10 -4.71
C PHE A 182 -8.57 -10.54 -3.35
N ALA A 183 -7.51 -11.36 -3.33
CA ALA A 183 -6.81 -11.72 -2.10
C ALA A 183 -5.69 -10.71 -1.83
N LEU A 184 -5.66 -10.15 -0.62
CA LEU A 184 -4.66 -9.18 -0.20
C LEU A 184 -3.81 -9.74 0.93
N LEU A 185 -2.48 -9.56 0.86
CA LEU A 185 -1.50 -9.96 1.88
C LEU A 185 -1.42 -11.49 2.11
N ASN A 186 -2.55 -12.14 2.28
CA ASN A 186 -2.70 -13.60 2.37
C ASN A 186 -3.41 -14.13 1.13
N ASP A 187 -2.82 -15.11 0.47
CA ASP A 187 -3.31 -15.69 -0.79
C ASP A 187 -4.34 -16.79 -0.49
N PHE A 188 -5.58 -16.39 -0.26
CA PHE A 188 -6.73 -17.30 -0.06
C PHE A 188 -7.50 -17.56 -1.36
N ALA A 189 -8.37 -18.56 -1.35
CA ALA A 189 -9.24 -18.95 -2.48
C ALA A 189 -8.47 -19.11 -3.80
N GLN A 190 -7.26 -19.68 -3.73
CA GLN A 190 -6.48 -20.03 -4.91
C GLN A 190 -7.30 -20.95 -5.83
N GLY A 191 -7.21 -20.72 -7.12
CA GLY A 191 -8.00 -21.45 -8.09
C GLY A 191 -9.31 -20.75 -8.47
N VAL A 192 -9.83 -19.76 -7.69
CA VAL A 192 -11.11 -19.10 -7.98
C VAL A 192 -11.10 -17.58 -7.79
N ARG A 193 -10.17 -17.01 -7.00
CA ARG A 193 -10.03 -15.57 -6.85
C ARG A 193 -9.55 -14.89 -8.14
N GLN A 194 -9.88 -13.64 -8.35
CA GLN A 194 -9.47 -12.86 -9.52
C GLN A 194 -7.95 -12.62 -9.55
N ASN A 195 -7.39 -12.15 -8.44
CA ASN A 195 -5.98 -11.87 -8.32
C ASN A 195 -5.52 -11.94 -6.85
N TYR A 196 -4.24 -12.19 -6.63
CA TYR A 196 -3.55 -11.94 -5.37
C TYR A 196 -2.71 -10.68 -5.52
N ILE A 197 -2.77 -9.79 -4.55
CA ILE A 197 -1.93 -8.59 -4.49
C ILE A 197 -1.23 -8.55 -3.13
N GLY A 198 0.09 -8.62 -3.14
CA GLY A 198 0.89 -8.64 -1.92
C GLY A 198 2.34 -9.00 -2.17
N LEU A 199 3.06 -9.33 -1.12
CA LEU A 199 4.46 -9.72 -1.21
C LEU A 199 4.62 -11.19 -1.65
N ASN A 200 5.75 -11.51 -2.25
CA ASN A 200 6.16 -12.91 -2.38
C ASN A 200 6.62 -13.40 -1.02
N ASN A 201 5.71 -14.06 -0.28
CA ASN A 201 5.93 -14.44 1.11
C ASN A 201 7.08 -15.43 1.30
N LEU A 202 7.37 -16.29 0.32
CA LEU A 202 8.56 -17.16 0.37
C LEU A 202 9.84 -16.33 0.35
N LYS A 203 9.93 -15.34 -0.55
CA LYS A 203 11.08 -14.42 -0.60
C LYS A 203 11.18 -13.56 0.66
N VAL A 204 10.07 -13.11 1.23
CA VAL A 204 10.04 -12.37 2.50
C VAL A 204 10.70 -13.17 3.62
N GLY A 205 10.34 -14.44 3.78
CA GLY A 205 10.99 -15.32 4.76
C GLY A 205 12.49 -15.48 4.51
N ARG A 206 12.92 -15.62 3.27
CA ARG A 206 14.34 -15.71 2.90
C ARG A 206 15.11 -14.42 3.19
N ILE A 207 14.48 -13.24 2.93
CA ILE A 207 15.06 -11.93 3.28
C ILE A 207 15.23 -11.80 4.79
N ALA A 208 14.21 -12.18 5.58
CA ALA A 208 14.29 -12.17 7.03
C ALA A 208 15.43 -13.05 7.56
N ALA A 209 15.53 -14.28 7.06
CA ALA A 209 16.59 -15.21 7.44
C ALA A 209 17.98 -14.71 7.05
N HIS A 210 18.12 -14.12 5.85
CA HIS A 210 19.38 -13.52 5.40
C HIS A 210 19.83 -12.42 6.37
N MET A 211 18.91 -11.52 6.72
CA MET A 211 19.25 -10.43 7.65
C MET A 211 19.61 -10.94 9.03
N ILE A 212 18.88 -11.92 9.57
CA ILE A 212 19.20 -12.54 10.87
C ILE A 212 20.58 -13.18 10.82
N ALA A 213 20.87 -13.99 9.80
CA ALA A 213 22.17 -14.65 9.65
C ALA A 213 23.33 -13.67 9.50
N THR A 214 23.08 -12.51 8.87
CA THR A 214 24.09 -11.44 8.68
C THR A 214 24.32 -10.65 9.98
N ALA A 215 23.27 -10.36 10.74
CA ALA A 215 23.35 -9.57 11.97
C ALA A 215 23.81 -10.38 13.19
N ALA A 216 23.58 -11.69 13.19
CA ALA A 216 24.00 -12.56 14.28
C ALA A 216 25.51 -12.79 14.25
N HIS A 217 26.21 -12.35 15.31
CA HIS A 217 27.67 -12.45 15.40
C HIS A 217 28.18 -13.89 15.58
N HIS A 218 27.35 -14.81 16.08
CA HIS A 218 27.69 -16.20 16.37
C HIS A 218 26.55 -17.12 15.97
N ALA A 219 26.88 -18.37 15.65
CA ALA A 219 25.91 -19.45 15.47
C ALA A 219 25.06 -19.66 16.74
N GLY A 220 23.85 -20.12 16.57
CA GLY A 220 22.91 -20.34 17.67
C GLY A 220 21.53 -20.69 17.17
N LYS A 221 20.53 -20.47 18.02
CA LYS A 221 19.14 -20.81 17.74
C LYS A 221 18.36 -19.64 17.15
N ILE A 222 17.42 -19.97 16.29
CA ILE A 222 16.51 -19.00 15.63
C ILE A 222 15.09 -19.41 15.94
N ALA A 223 14.29 -18.46 16.42
CA ALA A 223 12.86 -18.65 16.65
C ALA A 223 12.02 -18.01 15.54
N VAL A 224 10.90 -18.64 15.20
CA VAL A 224 9.93 -18.11 14.22
C VAL A 224 8.55 -18.07 14.86
N PHE A 225 7.92 -16.91 14.82
CA PHE A 225 6.54 -16.72 15.22
C PHE A 225 5.62 -16.58 14.00
N VAL A 226 4.49 -17.27 14.01
CA VAL A 226 3.44 -17.17 13.01
C VAL A 226 2.09 -16.92 13.69
N GLY A 227 1.17 -16.27 12.99
CA GLY A 227 -0.17 -15.99 13.53
C GLY A 227 -1.07 -17.22 13.60
N GLY A 228 -0.75 -18.27 12.87
CA GLY A 228 -1.50 -19.54 12.81
C GLY A 228 -1.45 -20.17 11.42
N TYR A 229 -1.85 -21.42 11.33
CA TYR A 229 -1.76 -22.22 10.08
C TYR A 229 -2.80 -21.88 9.00
N ARG A 230 -3.78 -21.03 9.29
CA ARG A 230 -4.74 -20.55 8.28
C ARG A 230 -4.23 -19.37 7.47
N TRP A 231 -3.03 -18.88 7.80
CA TRP A 231 -2.37 -17.80 7.09
C TRP A 231 -1.32 -18.36 6.14
N HIS A 232 -1.72 -18.70 4.93
CA HIS A 232 -0.81 -19.24 3.91
C HIS A 232 0.43 -18.38 3.68
N GLY A 233 0.30 -17.07 3.79
CA GLY A 233 1.43 -16.16 3.73
C GLY A 233 2.46 -16.40 4.83
N HIS A 234 2.03 -16.71 6.06
CA HIS A 234 2.95 -17.01 7.17
C HIS A 234 3.64 -18.37 6.99
N GLU A 235 2.92 -19.37 6.49
CA GLU A 235 3.49 -20.67 6.15
C GLU A 235 4.60 -20.55 5.09
N LEU A 236 4.37 -19.74 4.05
CA LEU A 236 5.39 -19.47 3.04
C LEU A 236 6.59 -18.70 3.61
N ARG A 237 6.37 -17.75 4.53
CA ARG A 237 7.46 -17.04 5.21
C ARG A 237 8.30 -17.97 6.06
N GLU A 238 7.67 -18.84 6.84
CA GLU A 238 8.35 -19.89 7.61
C GLU A 238 9.17 -20.81 6.71
N THR A 239 8.56 -21.31 5.62
CA THR A 239 9.26 -22.13 4.63
C THR A 239 10.47 -21.41 4.05
N GLY A 240 10.33 -20.12 3.76
CA GLY A 240 11.42 -19.26 3.29
C GLY A 240 12.58 -19.18 4.29
N VAL A 241 12.27 -19.00 5.58
CA VAL A 241 13.28 -18.97 6.65
C VAL A 241 14.01 -20.31 6.73
N ARG A 242 13.28 -21.42 6.86
CA ARG A 242 13.88 -22.75 7.02
C ARG A 242 14.73 -23.16 5.83
N SER A 243 14.27 -22.84 4.58
CA SER A 243 15.04 -23.14 3.38
C SER A 243 16.33 -22.33 3.32
N TYR A 244 16.28 -21.04 3.69
CA TYR A 244 17.46 -20.18 3.68
C TYR A 244 18.54 -20.70 4.66
N PHE A 245 18.18 -20.97 5.92
CA PHE A 245 19.14 -21.47 6.91
C PHE A 245 19.74 -22.82 6.50
N ARG A 246 18.93 -23.74 5.98
CA ARG A 246 19.44 -25.02 5.47
C ARG A 246 20.44 -24.86 4.32
N GLU A 247 20.20 -23.91 3.42
CA GLU A 247 20.99 -23.72 2.19
C GLU A 247 22.26 -22.88 2.43
N HIS A 248 22.16 -21.83 3.24
CA HIS A 248 23.17 -20.77 3.31
C HIS A 248 23.78 -20.57 4.70
N ALA A 249 23.14 -21.04 5.76
CA ALA A 249 23.61 -20.84 7.12
C ALA A 249 23.30 -22.04 8.02
N PRO A 250 23.76 -23.28 7.65
CA PRO A 250 23.42 -24.53 8.36
C PRO A 250 23.94 -24.59 9.78
N GLN A 251 24.85 -23.71 10.19
CA GLN A 251 25.35 -23.58 11.55
C GLN A 251 24.30 -23.04 12.54
N PHE A 252 23.19 -22.48 12.07
CA PHE A 252 22.09 -22.05 12.91
C PHE A 252 21.01 -23.13 13.01
N GLN A 253 20.44 -23.28 14.20
CA GLN A 253 19.32 -24.19 14.43
C GLN A 253 18.00 -23.42 14.46
N VAL A 254 17.13 -23.64 13.47
CA VAL A 254 15.77 -23.10 13.50
C VAL A 254 14.90 -23.96 14.40
N LEU A 255 14.40 -23.37 15.49
CA LEU A 255 13.51 -24.04 16.45
C LEU A 255 12.14 -24.35 15.83
N ASP A 256 11.32 -25.11 16.57
CA ASP A 256 9.93 -25.32 16.20
C ASP A 256 9.19 -23.99 16.18
N THR A 257 8.30 -23.87 15.20
CA THR A 257 7.55 -22.63 14.99
C THR A 257 6.51 -22.41 16.09
N LEU A 258 6.45 -21.20 16.59
CA LEU A 258 5.53 -20.77 17.64
C LEU A 258 4.33 -20.04 17.05
N ILE A 259 3.13 -20.45 17.50
CA ILE A 259 1.88 -19.76 17.13
C ILE A 259 1.59 -18.69 18.18
N ASN A 260 1.54 -17.44 17.76
CA ASN A 260 1.28 -16.30 18.64
C ASN A 260 -0.12 -15.68 18.48
N LEU A 261 -0.96 -16.21 17.59
CA LEU A 261 -2.28 -15.66 17.21
C LEU A 261 -2.22 -14.16 16.89
N GLU A 262 -1.02 -13.68 16.54
CA GLU A 262 -0.70 -12.26 16.29
C GLU A 262 -1.11 -11.36 17.47
N THR A 263 -0.97 -11.84 18.70
CA THR A 263 -1.28 -11.09 19.92
C THR A 263 0.00 -10.67 20.65
N ARG A 264 0.00 -9.45 21.16
CA ARG A 264 1.13 -8.89 21.92
C ARG A 264 1.47 -9.77 23.13
N GLN A 265 0.45 -10.17 23.91
CA GLN A 265 0.65 -10.89 25.16
C GLN A 265 1.30 -12.26 24.97
N LEU A 266 0.74 -13.08 24.05
CA LEU A 266 1.31 -14.40 23.78
C LEU A 266 2.72 -14.32 23.22
N THR A 267 3.00 -13.34 22.36
CA THR A 267 4.34 -13.16 21.80
C THR A 267 5.33 -12.72 22.86
N TYR A 268 4.92 -11.83 23.79
CA TYR A 268 5.77 -11.39 24.90
C TYR A 268 6.13 -12.56 25.83
N GLU A 269 5.14 -13.31 26.33
CA GLU A 269 5.35 -14.44 27.23
C GLU A 269 6.22 -15.54 26.58
N ALA A 270 5.91 -15.89 25.33
CA ALA A 270 6.68 -16.88 24.58
C ALA A 270 8.13 -16.42 24.30
N THR A 271 8.34 -15.13 24.09
CA THR A 271 9.69 -14.58 23.86
C THR A 271 10.51 -14.65 25.16
N LEU A 272 9.95 -14.26 26.32
CA LEU A 272 10.65 -14.39 27.62
C LEU A 272 10.99 -15.86 27.94
N ASP A 273 10.05 -16.78 27.69
CA ASP A 273 10.27 -18.21 27.89
C ASP A 273 11.42 -18.74 26.96
N LEU A 274 11.43 -18.33 25.69
CA LEU A 274 12.52 -18.66 24.75
C LEU A 274 13.87 -18.15 25.24
N LEU A 275 13.94 -16.90 25.70
CA LEU A 275 15.15 -16.27 26.21
C LEU A 275 15.70 -16.97 27.46
N GLY A 276 14.82 -17.49 28.31
CA GLY A 276 15.17 -18.26 29.49
C GLY A 276 15.66 -19.68 29.16
N ARG A 277 14.98 -20.38 28.23
CA ARG A 277 15.35 -21.75 27.84
C ARG A 277 16.50 -21.85 26.86
N HIS A 278 16.78 -20.79 26.09
CA HIS A 278 17.79 -20.78 25.05
C HIS A 278 18.72 -19.56 25.18
N PRO A 279 19.73 -19.64 26.06
CA PRO A 279 20.75 -18.58 26.19
C PRO A 279 21.52 -18.32 24.88
N ASP A 280 21.52 -19.32 23.98
CA ASP A 280 22.10 -19.28 22.65
C ASP A 280 21.11 -18.83 21.55
N LEU A 281 19.97 -18.22 21.92
CA LEU A 281 19.07 -17.61 20.95
C LEU A 281 19.73 -16.39 20.29
N ARG A 282 19.83 -16.39 18.96
CA ARG A 282 20.52 -15.35 18.19
C ARG A 282 19.61 -14.56 17.26
N GLY A 283 18.44 -15.10 16.95
CA GLY A 283 17.51 -14.39 16.09
C GLY A 283 16.07 -14.79 16.33
N ILE A 284 15.18 -13.84 16.05
CA ILE A 284 13.73 -14.01 16.07
C ILE A 284 13.16 -13.43 14.80
N TYR A 285 12.26 -14.16 14.14
CA TYR A 285 11.43 -13.65 13.08
C TYR A 285 9.96 -13.67 13.47
N CYS A 286 9.32 -12.50 13.53
CA CYS A 286 7.87 -12.39 13.66
C CYS A 286 7.25 -12.29 12.27
N ALA A 287 6.71 -13.39 11.75
CA ALA A 287 6.19 -13.47 10.39
C ALA A 287 4.84 -12.75 10.19
N GLY A 288 4.21 -12.30 11.26
CA GLY A 288 2.94 -11.59 11.26
C GLY A 288 2.84 -10.59 12.40
N GLY A 289 1.63 -10.34 12.88
CA GLY A 289 1.37 -9.47 14.03
C GLY A 289 1.87 -10.04 15.36
N GLY A 290 1.79 -9.23 16.43
CA GLY A 290 2.26 -9.58 17.76
C GLY A 290 3.72 -9.20 18.02
N MET A 291 4.41 -8.61 17.05
CA MET A 291 5.81 -8.17 17.16
C MET A 291 6.05 -7.23 18.35
N GLU A 292 5.05 -6.47 18.74
CA GLU A 292 5.10 -5.56 19.89
C GLU A 292 5.44 -6.32 21.19
N GLY A 293 5.02 -7.59 21.28
CA GLY A 293 5.35 -8.48 22.39
C GLY A 293 6.81 -8.89 22.39
N ALA A 294 7.34 -9.30 21.22
CA ALA A 294 8.74 -9.66 21.08
C ALA A 294 9.67 -8.45 21.36
N ILE A 295 9.30 -7.28 20.86
CA ILE A 295 10.02 -6.01 21.11
C ILE A 295 10.05 -5.71 22.61
N ALA A 296 8.91 -5.79 23.30
CA ALA A 296 8.82 -5.53 24.75
C ALA A 296 9.68 -6.52 25.56
N ALA A 297 9.63 -7.81 25.24
CA ALA A 297 10.42 -8.84 25.90
C ALA A 297 11.93 -8.64 25.71
N LEU A 298 12.35 -8.29 24.49
CA LEU A 298 13.77 -8.01 24.22
C LEU A 298 14.27 -6.75 24.92
N ARG A 299 13.47 -5.69 24.98
CA ARG A 299 13.80 -4.47 25.75
C ARG A 299 13.98 -4.73 27.24
N GLU A 300 13.24 -5.69 27.79
CA GLU A 300 13.33 -6.06 29.18
C GLU A 300 14.55 -6.97 29.46
N ALA A 301 14.83 -7.93 28.59
CA ALA A 301 15.71 -9.05 28.91
C ALA A 301 17.05 -9.05 28.18
N ARG A 302 17.28 -8.16 27.21
CA ARG A 302 18.49 -8.17 26.36
C ARG A 302 18.96 -6.76 26.02
N GLN A 303 20.26 -6.63 25.74
CA GLN A 303 20.80 -5.40 25.19
C GLN A 303 20.43 -5.25 23.70
N PRO A 304 20.33 -4.02 23.19
CA PRO A 304 20.09 -3.76 21.77
C PRO A 304 21.10 -4.53 20.88
N GLY A 305 20.59 -5.25 19.87
CA GLY A 305 21.42 -6.01 18.92
C GLY A 305 21.94 -7.36 19.42
N GLU A 306 21.70 -7.74 20.67
CA GLU A 306 22.12 -9.06 21.20
C GLU A 306 21.36 -10.21 20.53
N VAL A 307 20.09 -10.00 20.21
CA VAL A 307 19.25 -10.92 19.44
C VAL A 307 18.74 -10.19 18.21
N ALA A 308 19.04 -10.70 17.02
CA ALA A 308 18.56 -10.12 15.76
C ALA A 308 17.06 -10.33 15.61
N LEU A 309 16.27 -9.27 15.76
CA LEU A 309 14.82 -9.30 15.57
C LEU A 309 14.45 -8.74 14.21
N VAL A 310 13.82 -9.55 13.37
CA VAL A 310 13.19 -9.11 12.11
C VAL A 310 11.67 -9.22 12.24
N VAL A 311 10.98 -8.16 11.87
CA VAL A 311 9.52 -8.07 11.97
C VAL A 311 8.89 -7.62 10.66
N ASN A 312 7.59 -7.80 10.55
CA ASN A 312 6.83 -7.31 9.42
C ASN A 312 6.05 -6.04 9.81
N GLU A 313 5.93 -5.15 8.85
CA GLU A 313 5.20 -3.90 8.83
C GLU A 313 5.78 -2.78 9.73
N LEU A 314 5.90 -1.59 9.12
CA LEU A 314 6.38 -0.40 9.81
C LEU A 314 5.22 0.25 10.58
N THR A 315 5.22 0.08 11.89
CA THR A 315 4.28 0.70 12.84
C THR A 315 5.03 1.67 13.74
N PRO A 316 4.35 2.50 14.53
CA PRO A 316 5.02 3.34 15.52
C PRO A 316 5.94 2.56 16.47
N GLU A 317 5.52 1.35 16.88
CA GLU A 317 6.30 0.49 17.78
C GLU A 317 7.55 -0.07 17.10
N SER A 318 7.41 -0.65 15.89
CA SER A 318 8.58 -1.20 15.16
C SER A 318 9.54 -0.10 14.71
N ARG A 319 9.04 1.10 14.38
CA ARG A 319 9.87 2.28 14.11
C ARG A 319 10.69 2.69 15.34
N SER A 320 10.04 2.80 16.50
CA SER A 320 10.74 3.08 17.77
C SER A 320 11.81 2.02 18.09
N ALA A 321 11.47 0.75 17.83
CA ALA A 321 12.39 -0.35 18.08
C ALA A 321 13.54 -0.49 17.07
N LEU A 322 13.40 0.06 15.87
CA LEU A 322 14.54 0.28 14.95
C LEU A 322 15.48 1.35 15.51
N ILE A 323 14.94 2.48 15.98
CA ILE A 323 15.73 3.60 16.52
C ILE A 323 16.54 3.15 17.74
N ASP A 324 15.95 2.41 18.66
CA ASP A 324 16.63 1.89 19.85
C ASP A 324 17.38 0.56 19.61
N ARG A 325 17.42 0.09 18.35
CA ARG A 325 18.18 -1.08 17.87
C ARG A 325 17.76 -2.43 18.48
N HIS A 326 16.56 -2.54 19.03
CA HIS A 326 15.97 -3.85 19.38
C HIS A 326 15.32 -4.55 18.19
N VAL A 327 15.01 -3.83 17.11
CA VAL A 327 14.66 -4.41 15.82
C VAL A 327 15.81 -4.20 14.84
N THR A 328 16.23 -5.27 14.19
CA THR A 328 17.31 -5.26 13.20
C THR A 328 16.82 -4.77 11.83
N MET A 329 15.63 -5.22 11.44
CA MET A 329 15.00 -4.84 10.16
C MET A 329 13.49 -5.00 10.24
N VAL A 330 12.79 -4.08 9.56
CA VAL A 330 11.36 -4.20 9.26
C VAL A 330 11.18 -4.48 7.77
N ILE A 331 10.36 -5.48 7.45
CA ILE A 331 9.91 -5.78 6.08
C ILE A 331 8.47 -5.31 5.96
N ALA A 332 8.23 -4.26 5.18
CA ALA A 332 6.91 -3.66 5.08
C ALA A 332 6.26 -3.87 3.71
N THR A 333 4.94 -3.95 3.72
CA THR A 333 4.13 -3.91 2.51
C THR A 333 4.01 -2.47 2.03
N PRO A 334 4.33 -2.15 0.75
CA PRO A 334 4.17 -0.81 0.20
C PRO A 334 2.68 -0.49 -0.02
N LEU A 335 1.97 -0.12 1.04
CA LEU A 335 0.52 0.12 1.03
C LEU A 335 0.06 1.11 -0.04
N PRO A 336 0.77 2.24 -0.31
CA PRO A 336 0.39 3.15 -1.38
C PRO A 336 0.33 2.46 -2.75
N ARG A 337 1.33 1.64 -3.05
CA ARG A 337 1.40 0.87 -4.29
C ARG A 337 0.33 -0.22 -4.34
N LEU A 338 0.15 -0.95 -3.23
CA LEU A 338 -0.87 -2.00 -3.13
C LEU A 338 -2.26 -1.44 -3.42
N CYS A 339 -2.63 -0.31 -2.79
CA CYS A 339 -3.95 0.30 -2.95
C CYS A 339 -4.17 0.86 -4.36
N THR A 340 -3.15 1.46 -4.97
CA THR A 340 -3.22 1.96 -6.35
C THR A 340 -3.38 0.82 -7.35
N ASP A 341 -2.57 -0.23 -7.22
CA ASP A 341 -2.62 -1.41 -8.10
C ASP A 341 -3.94 -2.17 -7.92
N LEU A 342 -4.48 -2.25 -6.69
CA LEU A 342 -5.79 -2.84 -6.42
C LEU A 342 -6.91 -2.10 -7.18
N LEU A 343 -6.95 -0.77 -7.13
CA LEU A 343 -7.97 0.01 -7.84
C LEU A 343 -7.89 -0.21 -9.35
N THR A 344 -6.69 -0.24 -9.91
CA THR A 344 -6.47 -0.47 -11.33
C THR A 344 -6.96 -1.87 -11.74
N LEU A 345 -6.52 -2.90 -11.03
CA LEU A 345 -6.88 -4.29 -11.32
C LEU A 345 -8.38 -4.57 -11.08
N ALA A 346 -8.99 -3.92 -10.08
CA ALA A 346 -10.42 -4.03 -9.83
C ALA A 346 -11.24 -3.35 -10.94
N ALA A 347 -10.83 -2.17 -11.40
CA ALA A 347 -11.48 -1.49 -12.52
C ALA A 347 -11.39 -2.31 -13.82
N GLU A 348 -10.22 -2.88 -14.09
CA GLU A 348 -10.02 -3.80 -15.24
C GLU A 348 -10.93 -5.03 -15.16
N ALA A 349 -11.04 -5.65 -13.99
CA ALA A 349 -11.85 -6.85 -13.80
C ALA A 349 -13.36 -6.56 -13.93
N VAL A 350 -13.83 -5.40 -13.44
CA VAL A 350 -15.24 -4.99 -13.54
C VAL A 350 -15.61 -4.65 -14.98
N THR A 351 -14.72 -4.00 -15.74
CA THR A 351 -14.99 -3.62 -17.13
C THR A 351 -14.74 -4.74 -18.14
N GLY A 352 -13.73 -5.58 -17.91
CA GLY A 352 -13.31 -6.68 -18.79
C GLY A 352 -13.93 -8.04 -18.46
N GLY A 353 -14.68 -8.14 -17.35
CA GLY A 353 -15.21 -9.39 -16.82
C GLY A 353 -14.18 -10.19 -15.99
N ILE A 354 -14.69 -11.20 -15.28
CA ILE A 354 -13.86 -12.09 -14.46
C ILE A 354 -12.96 -12.90 -15.37
N ALA A 355 -11.63 -12.74 -15.20
CA ALA A 355 -10.66 -13.44 -16.04
C ALA A 355 -10.64 -14.94 -15.73
N GLY A 356 -10.61 -15.76 -16.78
CA GLY A 356 -10.47 -17.22 -16.63
C GLY A 356 -9.06 -17.64 -16.15
N VAL A 357 -8.06 -16.75 -16.25
CA VAL A 357 -6.68 -16.97 -15.77
C VAL A 357 -6.43 -16.14 -14.54
N GLN A 358 -6.16 -16.83 -13.45
CA GLN A 358 -5.83 -16.20 -12.18
C GLN A 358 -4.38 -15.72 -12.17
N ARG A 359 -4.14 -14.59 -11.55
CA ARG A 359 -2.83 -13.94 -11.49
C ARG A 359 -2.38 -13.72 -10.05
N GLN A 360 -1.08 -13.57 -9.89
CA GLN A 360 -0.46 -13.06 -8.67
C GLN A 360 0.30 -11.79 -9.03
N HIS A 361 -0.04 -10.70 -8.35
CA HIS A 361 0.61 -9.42 -8.48
C HIS A 361 1.53 -9.22 -7.28
N PHE A 362 2.82 -9.57 -7.45
CA PHE A 362 3.81 -9.45 -6.41
C PHE A 362 4.40 -8.04 -6.36
N LEU A 363 4.32 -7.45 -5.18
CA LEU A 363 4.95 -6.18 -4.86
C LEU A 363 6.38 -6.41 -4.32
N GLN A 364 7.26 -5.44 -4.53
CA GLN A 364 8.55 -5.40 -3.84
C GLN A 364 8.33 -4.88 -2.42
N PRO A 365 8.88 -5.56 -1.38
CA PRO A 365 8.80 -5.05 -0.02
C PRO A 365 9.65 -3.80 0.17
N ASP A 366 9.20 -2.91 1.05
CA ASP A 366 10.03 -1.86 1.60
C ASP A 366 10.84 -2.43 2.77
N LEU A 367 12.14 -2.17 2.80
CA LEU A 367 13.03 -2.64 3.85
C LEU A 367 13.52 -1.45 4.67
N TYR A 368 13.30 -1.49 5.99
CA TYR A 368 13.72 -0.44 6.90
C TYR A 368 14.77 -0.97 7.87
N LEU A 369 15.85 -0.22 7.99
CA LEU A 369 16.95 -0.44 8.91
C LEU A 369 17.02 0.72 9.93
N PRO A 370 17.77 0.59 11.04
CA PRO A 370 17.88 1.65 12.06
C PRO A 370 18.21 3.03 11.50
N GLU A 371 19.05 3.12 10.46
CA GLU A 371 19.48 4.40 9.88
C GLU A 371 18.55 4.90 8.75
N SER A 372 17.44 4.20 8.45
CA SER A 372 16.51 4.57 7.38
C SER A 372 15.17 5.14 7.87
N VAL A 373 14.99 5.35 9.19
CA VAL A 373 13.71 5.75 9.81
C VAL A 373 13.77 7.03 10.63
#